data_28eb446783b45d66a2f79ad5081104cb
#
_entry.id   28eb446783b45d66a2f79ad5081104cb
#
_cell.length_a   1.000
_cell.length_b   1.000
_cell.length_c   1.000
_cell.angle_alpha   90.00
_cell.angle_beta   90.00
_cell.angle_gamma   90.00
#
_symmetry.space_group_name_H-M   'P 1'
#
loop_
_entity.id
_entity.type
_entity.pdbx_description
1 polymer ?
#
loop_
_entity_poly.entity_id
_entity_poly.type
_entity_poly.pdbx_seq_one_letter_code
_entity_poly.pdbx_strand_id
1 'polypeptide(L)'
;MLDEKSTRFGFRTIQFVAGGFYLNGQRVELRGLNRHQSYAYQGYAMPDSIQQLDAQLLKKQLGCNAVRTSHYPQSPAFLDACDELGLLVFVEMPGWQHIGDEAWQAQALQNCREMVCQCRNHPSVFLWGVRVNGSSDNEAFYKRTNEAIHRLDPTRPTAGAHIRRREQLLEDVYAYNDYSYRGRGPACEARASVTPDTRKGYLISEFGGQNFPAKPFDDEAHRLVQALHFAAVLNDSIAQQGVAGSFGWCLADYNTHREFGSGDRICYHGVMDLFRNPKLSAAVYASQKTPRAPSDIVLEVSSAMALGDLPGGVPGACWVFTNAESVRLYRGNDFVAEFAPDRRGRSAALPHPPIEINDFVGSLLEKYEGMDHA
;
A
#
# COMPACT_ATOMS: atom_id res chain seq x y z
N MET A 1 -28.36 -4.87 37.41
CA MET A 1 -27.39 -4.07 36.64
C MET A 1 -28.22 -3.02 35.90
N LEU A 2 -27.91 -1.74 36.09
CA LEU A 2 -28.71 -0.68 35.46
C LEU A 2 -28.12 -0.28 34.12
N ASP A 3 -26.80 -0.33 33.97
CA ASP A 3 -26.06 -0.05 32.75
C ASP A 3 -24.64 -0.64 32.81
N GLU A 4 -24.05 -0.99 31.68
CA GLU A 4 -22.67 -1.44 31.56
C GLU A 4 -22.06 -0.89 30.27
N LYS A 5 -20.87 -0.30 30.37
CA LYS A 5 -20.10 0.17 29.22
C LYS A 5 -18.70 -0.42 29.26
N SER A 6 -18.33 -1.08 28.15
CA SER A 6 -16.98 -1.59 27.95
C SER A 6 -16.18 -0.71 26.99
N THR A 7 -14.89 -0.51 27.28
CA THR A 7 -13.97 0.19 26.38
C THR A 7 -12.71 -0.64 26.21
N ARG A 8 -12.35 -0.92 24.97
CA ARG A 8 -11.09 -1.58 24.63
C ARG A 8 -9.98 -0.54 24.58
N PHE A 9 -8.81 -0.88 25.10
CA PHE A 9 -7.61 -0.07 25.00
C PHE A 9 -6.38 -0.96 24.89
N GLY A 10 -5.21 -0.36 24.55
CA GLY A 10 -3.97 -1.11 24.44
C GLY A 10 -2.75 -0.22 24.70
N PHE A 11 -1.65 -0.87 25.07
CA PHE A 11 -0.36 -0.21 25.29
C PHE A 11 0.64 -0.65 24.21
N ARG A 12 1.43 0.28 23.73
CA ARG A 12 2.57 0.05 22.85
C ARG A 12 3.55 1.22 22.95
N THR A 13 4.77 0.98 22.52
CA THR A 13 5.76 2.02 22.26
C THR A 13 5.99 2.17 20.77
N ILE A 14 6.14 3.41 20.32
CA ILE A 14 6.31 3.79 18.92
C ILE A 14 7.53 4.70 18.82
N GLN A 15 8.41 4.41 17.86
CA GLN A 15 9.57 5.25 17.62
C GLN A 15 9.93 5.30 16.14
N PHE A 16 10.05 6.50 15.60
CA PHE A 16 10.68 6.77 14.32
C PHE A 16 12.08 7.33 14.54
N VAL A 17 13.03 6.75 13.88
CA VAL A 17 14.44 7.18 13.90
C VAL A 17 15.01 7.19 12.48
N ALA A 18 16.21 7.70 12.33
CA ALA A 18 16.94 7.67 11.06
C ALA A 18 17.03 6.25 10.43
N GLY A 19 17.02 5.20 11.25
CA GLY A 19 17.12 3.80 10.83
C GLY A 19 15.79 3.12 10.49
N GLY A 20 14.65 3.79 10.65
CA GLY A 20 13.33 3.25 10.35
C GLY A 20 12.31 3.38 11.48
N PHE A 21 11.32 2.50 11.48
CA PHE A 21 10.23 2.45 12.45
C PHE A 21 10.40 1.29 13.44
N TYR A 22 10.10 1.54 14.71
CA TYR A 22 10.15 0.56 15.80
C TYR A 22 8.83 0.51 16.54
N LEU A 23 8.30 -0.69 16.73
CA LEU A 23 7.13 -0.99 17.53
C LEU A 23 7.55 -1.91 18.68
N ASN A 24 7.29 -1.48 19.93
CA ASN A 24 7.68 -2.23 21.13
C ASN A 24 9.17 -2.63 21.14
N GLY A 25 10.03 -1.73 20.68
CA GLY A 25 11.48 -1.93 20.62
C GLY A 25 11.97 -2.81 19.43
N GLN A 26 11.08 -3.38 18.66
CA GLN A 26 11.43 -4.18 17.47
C GLN A 26 11.28 -3.34 16.18
N ARG A 27 12.27 -3.45 15.29
CA ARG A 27 12.18 -2.82 13.97
C ARG A 27 11.08 -3.48 13.15
N VAL A 28 10.21 -2.67 12.59
CA VAL A 28 9.09 -3.11 11.74
C VAL A 28 9.19 -2.37 10.41
N GLU A 29 9.18 -3.11 9.32
CA GLU A 29 9.01 -2.55 7.98
C GLU A 29 7.52 -2.33 7.72
N LEU A 30 7.11 -1.07 7.56
CA LEU A 30 5.72 -0.74 7.28
C LEU A 30 5.38 -1.09 5.82
N ARG A 31 4.42 -1.97 5.64
CA ARG A 31 3.87 -2.34 4.33
C ARG A 31 2.37 -2.10 4.34
N GLY A 32 1.97 -1.02 3.69
CA GLY A 32 0.60 -0.54 3.75
C GLY A 32 0.00 -0.15 2.42
N LEU A 33 -1.26 0.20 2.50
CA LEU A 33 -2.03 0.81 1.44
C LEU A 33 -2.73 2.06 1.96
N ASN A 34 -2.98 2.99 1.06
CA ASN A 34 -3.89 4.11 1.31
C ASN A 34 -5.32 3.62 1.18
N ARG A 35 -6.24 4.17 1.97
CA ARG A 35 -7.64 3.81 1.94
C ARG A 35 -8.54 5.02 1.88
N HIS A 36 -9.41 5.08 0.85
CA HIS A 36 -10.60 5.90 0.88
C HIS A 36 -11.75 5.16 1.54
N GLN A 37 -12.52 5.85 2.40
CA GLN A 37 -13.76 5.34 2.98
C GLN A 37 -14.88 5.48 1.94
N SER A 38 -14.87 4.62 0.93
CA SER A 38 -15.82 4.67 -0.18
C SER A 38 -16.17 3.25 -0.65
N TYR A 39 -17.44 3.01 -0.93
CA TYR A 39 -17.93 1.75 -1.46
C TYR A 39 -18.94 1.95 -2.58
N ALA A 40 -19.07 0.97 -3.47
CA ALA A 40 -19.97 1.01 -4.61
C ALA A 40 -21.40 1.38 -4.19
N TYR A 41 -22.02 2.30 -4.91
CA TYR A 41 -23.38 2.82 -4.72
C TYR A 41 -23.63 3.60 -3.43
N GLN A 42 -22.84 3.41 -2.39
CA GLN A 42 -23.01 4.03 -1.07
C GLN A 42 -22.09 5.25 -0.85
N GLY A 43 -21.04 5.36 -1.65
CA GLY A 43 -20.04 6.42 -1.44
C GLY A 43 -19.45 6.37 -0.04
N TYR A 44 -19.38 7.51 0.63
CA TYR A 44 -18.85 7.64 1.99
C TYR A 44 -19.80 7.17 3.11
N ALA A 45 -21.10 6.95 2.81
CA ALA A 45 -22.06 6.35 3.75
C ALA A 45 -21.87 4.84 3.89
N MET A 46 -20.65 4.41 3.99
CA MET A 46 -20.19 3.03 4.03
C MET A 46 -20.55 2.38 5.37
N PRO A 47 -21.29 1.26 5.41
CA PRO A 47 -21.72 0.63 6.64
C PRO A 47 -20.55 0.01 7.42
N ASP A 48 -20.75 -0.16 8.73
CA ASP A 48 -19.72 -0.70 9.64
C ASP A 48 -19.19 -2.06 9.21
N SER A 49 -20.06 -2.92 8.68
CA SER A 49 -19.67 -4.25 8.18
C SER A 49 -18.62 -4.19 7.05
N ILE A 50 -18.74 -3.19 6.16
CA ILE A 50 -17.77 -2.98 5.08
C ILE A 50 -16.52 -2.27 5.62
N GLN A 51 -16.65 -1.40 6.63
CA GLN A 51 -15.51 -0.82 7.33
C GLN A 51 -14.62 -1.92 7.94
N GLN A 52 -15.24 -2.88 8.64
CA GLN A 52 -14.56 -4.03 9.23
C GLN A 52 -13.99 -4.98 8.15
N LEU A 53 -14.71 -5.18 7.04
CA LEU A 53 -14.23 -5.97 5.92
C LEU A 53 -12.92 -5.40 5.35
N ASP A 54 -12.83 -4.09 5.12
CA ASP A 54 -11.62 -3.47 4.59
C ASP A 54 -10.41 -3.71 5.51
N ALA A 55 -10.58 -3.60 6.83
CA ALA A 55 -9.51 -3.92 7.78
C ALA A 55 -9.08 -5.39 7.71
N GLN A 56 -10.04 -6.32 7.55
CA GLN A 56 -9.76 -7.74 7.38
C GLN A 56 -9.04 -8.03 6.06
N LEU A 57 -9.47 -7.43 4.96
CA LEU A 57 -8.83 -7.55 3.65
C LEU A 57 -7.37 -7.07 3.71
N LEU A 58 -7.14 -5.88 4.27
CA LEU A 58 -5.79 -5.34 4.45
C LEU A 58 -4.90 -6.30 5.25
N LYS A 59 -5.38 -6.77 6.41
CA LYS A 59 -4.56 -7.58 7.31
C LYS A 59 -4.42 -9.02 6.88
N LYS A 60 -5.55 -9.69 6.61
CA LYS A 60 -5.58 -11.14 6.39
C LYS A 60 -5.30 -11.52 4.95
N GLN A 61 -5.94 -10.85 4.00
CA GLN A 61 -5.79 -11.19 2.59
C GLN A 61 -4.52 -10.58 2.00
N LEU A 62 -4.32 -9.27 2.14
CA LEU A 62 -3.18 -8.56 1.54
C LEU A 62 -1.91 -8.60 2.40
N GLY A 63 -2.00 -9.00 3.67
CA GLY A 63 -0.83 -9.09 4.55
C GLY A 63 -0.20 -7.74 4.88
N CYS A 64 -0.95 -6.64 4.78
CA CYS A 64 -0.51 -5.34 5.24
C CYS A 64 -0.39 -5.30 6.76
N ASN A 65 0.57 -4.55 7.28
CA ASN A 65 0.71 -4.28 8.70
C ASN A 65 0.34 -2.84 9.07
N ALA A 66 0.12 -2.00 8.05
CA ALA A 66 -0.27 -0.61 8.22
C ALA A 66 -1.27 -0.16 7.14
N VAL A 67 -2.00 0.93 7.41
CA VAL A 67 -2.89 1.61 6.48
C VAL A 67 -2.81 3.12 6.72
N ARG A 68 -2.90 3.92 5.65
CA ARG A 68 -3.09 5.36 5.76
C ARG A 68 -4.52 5.72 5.37
N THR A 69 -5.22 6.45 6.25
CA THR A 69 -6.59 6.90 6.02
C THR A 69 -6.59 8.19 5.22
N SER A 70 -6.48 8.08 3.92
CA SER A 70 -6.39 9.21 2.99
C SER A 70 -7.78 9.76 2.64
N HIS A 71 -8.08 11.03 2.70
CA HIS A 71 -7.29 12.11 3.32
C HIS A 71 -8.18 12.77 4.39
N TYR A 72 -8.57 12.01 5.40
CA TYR A 72 -9.50 12.40 6.47
C TYR A 72 -9.59 11.29 7.55
N PRO A 73 -10.00 11.61 8.78
CA PRO A 73 -10.38 10.60 9.78
C PRO A 73 -11.51 9.70 9.25
N GLN A 74 -11.41 8.42 9.54
CA GLN A 74 -12.38 7.43 9.07
C GLN A 74 -13.20 6.84 10.23
N SER A 75 -14.19 6.00 9.88
CA SER A 75 -15.16 5.42 10.83
C SER A 75 -14.50 4.79 12.06
N PRO A 76 -15.05 4.99 13.26
CA PRO A 76 -14.65 4.25 14.45
C PRO A 76 -14.69 2.74 14.28
N ALA A 77 -15.68 2.20 13.55
CA ALA A 77 -15.77 0.77 13.28
C ALA A 77 -14.57 0.21 12.49
N PHE A 78 -13.97 1.04 11.62
CA PHE A 78 -12.72 0.68 10.95
C PHE A 78 -11.54 0.65 11.93
N LEU A 79 -11.42 1.66 12.79
CA LEU A 79 -10.35 1.76 13.78
C LEU A 79 -10.45 0.65 14.84
N ASP A 80 -11.66 0.32 15.30
CA ASP A 80 -11.92 -0.81 16.20
C ASP A 80 -11.43 -2.14 15.58
N ALA A 81 -11.75 -2.36 14.31
CA ALA A 81 -11.26 -3.53 13.59
C ALA A 81 -9.73 -3.54 13.42
N CYS A 82 -9.12 -2.37 13.19
CA CYS A 82 -7.66 -2.24 13.13
C CYS A 82 -7.01 -2.55 14.49
N ASP A 83 -7.61 -2.11 15.60
CA ASP A 83 -7.16 -2.44 16.96
C ASP A 83 -7.18 -3.95 17.21
N GLU A 84 -8.27 -4.62 16.85
CA GLU A 84 -8.43 -6.07 17.01
C GLU A 84 -7.44 -6.89 16.15
N LEU A 85 -7.21 -6.44 14.93
CA LEU A 85 -6.36 -7.13 13.97
C LEU A 85 -4.87 -6.81 14.13
N GLY A 86 -4.51 -5.79 14.91
CA GLY A 86 -3.15 -5.27 14.99
C GLY A 86 -2.69 -4.68 13.64
N LEU A 87 -3.54 -3.87 13.01
CA LEU A 87 -3.25 -3.11 11.81
C LEU A 87 -2.94 -1.66 12.22
N LEU A 88 -1.73 -1.19 11.99
CA LEU A 88 -1.32 0.17 12.34
C LEU A 88 -2.00 1.21 11.44
N VAL A 89 -2.42 2.33 12.00
CA VAL A 89 -3.18 3.36 11.28
C VAL A 89 -2.48 4.71 11.32
N PHE A 90 -2.14 5.24 10.16
CA PHE A 90 -1.72 6.62 9.94
C PHE A 90 -2.98 7.44 9.64
N VAL A 91 -3.48 8.18 10.63
CA VAL A 91 -4.67 9.05 10.51
C VAL A 91 -4.23 10.46 10.17
N GLU A 92 -4.89 11.10 9.22
CA GLU A 92 -4.55 12.48 8.83
C GLU A 92 -5.74 13.43 8.85
N MET A 93 -5.41 14.73 8.99
CA MET A 93 -6.39 15.81 8.95
C MET A 93 -7.10 15.87 7.58
N PRO A 94 -8.37 16.30 7.54
CA PRO A 94 -9.08 16.45 6.28
C PRO A 94 -8.44 17.52 5.39
N GLY A 95 -8.29 17.18 4.09
CA GLY A 95 -7.87 18.13 3.08
C GLY A 95 -6.97 17.55 1.99
N TRP A 96 -7.00 18.21 0.85
CA TRP A 96 -6.22 17.83 -0.33
C TRP A 96 -5.78 19.08 -1.09
N GLN A 97 -4.45 19.28 -1.19
CA GLN A 97 -3.73 20.34 -1.91
C GLN A 97 -4.03 21.78 -1.50
N HIS A 98 -5.24 22.11 -1.09
CA HIS A 98 -5.67 23.47 -0.83
C HIS A 98 -5.47 23.85 0.65
N ILE A 99 -4.94 25.06 0.87
CA ILE A 99 -4.94 25.77 2.15
C ILE A 99 -5.70 27.07 1.94
N GLY A 100 -6.79 27.26 2.70
CA GLY A 100 -7.61 28.46 2.60
C GLY A 100 -7.08 29.63 3.45
N ASP A 101 -7.97 30.60 3.62
CA ASP A 101 -7.74 31.80 4.41
C ASP A 101 -7.66 31.51 5.93
N GLU A 102 -7.58 32.55 6.73
CA GLU A 102 -7.44 32.42 8.20
C GLU A 102 -8.65 31.73 8.85
N ALA A 103 -9.87 31.97 8.36
CA ALA A 103 -11.07 31.31 8.86
C ALA A 103 -11.06 29.82 8.54
N TRP A 104 -10.68 29.44 7.32
CA TRP A 104 -10.47 28.04 6.92
C TRP A 104 -9.38 27.37 7.77
N GLN A 105 -8.24 28.04 7.99
CA GLN A 105 -7.13 27.50 8.79
C GLN A 105 -7.55 27.31 10.27
N ALA A 106 -8.34 28.21 10.83
CA ALA A 106 -8.88 28.05 12.18
C ALA A 106 -9.80 26.83 12.28
N GLN A 107 -10.67 26.60 11.30
CA GLN A 107 -11.52 25.41 11.23
C GLN A 107 -10.70 24.14 11.02
N ALA A 108 -9.70 24.16 10.13
CA ALA A 108 -8.82 23.03 9.90
C ALA A 108 -8.01 22.64 11.16
N LEU A 109 -7.56 23.62 11.93
CA LEU A 109 -6.92 23.41 13.23
C LEU A 109 -7.89 22.77 14.24
N GLN A 110 -9.16 23.19 14.25
CA GLN A 110 -10.18 22.57 15.09
C GLN A 110 -10.45 21.12 14.67
N ASN A 111 -10.53 20.85 13.37
CA ASN A 111 -10.67 19.48 12.83
C ASN A 111 -9.48 18.57 13.24
N CYS A 112 -8.25 19.10 13.27
CA CYS A 112 -7.09 18.38 13.78
C CYS A 112 -7.27 17.97 15.26
N ARG A 113 -7.76 18.90 16.09
CA ARG A 113 -8.01 18.61 17.52
C ARG A 113 -9.07 17.55 17.71
N GLU A 114 -10.16 17.66 16.97
CA GLU A 114 -11.27 16.70 17.02
C GLU A 114 -10.82 15.30 16.54
N MET A 115 -10.02 15.23 15.49
CA MET A 115 -9.39 14.00 15.01
C MET A 115 -8.63 13.29 16.12
N VAL A 116 -7.76 14.01 16.83
CA VAL A 116 -6.99 13.41 17.94
C VAL A 116 -7.89 13.02 19.09
N CYS A 117 -8.84 13.87 19.50
CA CYS A 117 -9.78 13.55 20.58
C CYS A 117 -10.61 12.30 20.26
N GLN A 118 -11.03 12.14 19.01
CA GLN A 118 -11.79 10.99 18.55
C GLN A 118 -10.95 9.72 18.49
N CYS A 119 -9.70 9.80 18.01
CA CYS A 119 -8.93 8.62 17.62
C CYS A 119 -7.82 8.23 18.61
N ARG A 120 -7.45 9.07 19.57
CA ARG A 120 -6.29 8.83 20.45
C ARG A 120 -6.38 7.60 21.36
N ASN A 121 -7.58 7.08 21.61
CA ASN A 121 -7.76 5.88 22.42
C ASN A 121 -7.60 4.58 21.62
N HIS A 122 -7.46 4.65 20.28
CA HIS A 122 -7.17 3.50 19.45
C HIS A 122 -5.67 3.19 19.48
N PRO A 123 -5.24 2.03 20.00
CA PRO A 123 -3.83 1.64 20.02
C PRO A 123 -3.25 1.41 18.63
N SER A 124 -4.06 1.10 17.63
CA SER A 124 -3.65 0.97 16.23
C SER A 124 -3.16 2.29 15.63
N VAL A 125 -3.70 3.43 16.07
CA VAL A 125 -3.24 4.73 15.59
C VAL A 125 -1.81 4.97 16.05
N PHE A 126 -0.88 5.13 15.11
CA PHE A 126 0.55 5.26 15.40
C PHE A 126 1.17 6.57 14.91
N LEU A 127 0.49 7.29 14.02
CA LEU A 127 1.02 8.49 13.38
C LEU A 127 -0.11 9.48 13.10
N TRP A 128 0.12 10.75 13.41
CA TRP A 128 -0.82 11.83 13.15
C TRP A 128 -0.41 12.62 11.90
N GLY A 129 -1.25 12.65 10.88
CA GLY A 129 -1.11 13.52 9.73
C GLY A 129 -1.63 14.92 10.05
N VAL A 130 -0.73 15.87 10.17
CA VAL A 130 -1.04 17.25 10.60
C VAL A 130 -0.84 18.28 9.50
N ARG A 131 -0.60 17.80 8.28
CA ARG A 131 -0.44 18.58 7.06
C ARG A 131 -1.49 18.16 6.04
N VAL A 132 -2.09 19.11 5.35
CA VAL A 132 -3.00 18.86 4.23
C VAL A 132 -2.23 18.14 3.12
N ASN A 133 -2.71 16.96 2.72
CA ASN A 133 -2.03 16.13 1.72
C ASN A 133 -1.68 16.93 0.46
N GLY A 134 -0.41 16.91 0.09
CA GLY A 134 0.08 17.52 -1.14
C GLY A 134 -0.04 19.05 -1.22
N SER A 135 -0.26 19.74 -0.12
CA SER A 135 -0.31 21.21 -0.09
C SER A 135 1.10 21.82 -0.14
N SER A 136 1.16 23.08 -0.51
CA SER A 136 2.38 23.89 -0.40
C SER A 136 2.76 24.13 1.06
N ASP A 137 4.02 24.51 1.31
CA ASP A 137 4.49 24.94 2.61
C ASP A 137 3.70 26.16 3.13
N ASN A 138 3.32 26.11 4.41
CA ASN A 138 2.76 27.21 5.18
C ASN A 138 3.25 27.08 6.63
N GLU A 139 4.40 27.69 6.91
CA GLU A 139 5.08 27.54 8.20
C GLU A 139 4.20 27.92 9.39
N ALA A 140 3.53 29.07 9.30
CA ALA A 140 2.70 29.58 10.38
C ALA A 140 1.53 28.62 10.71
N PHE A 141 0.88 28.09 9.69
CA PHE A 141 -0.22 27.16 9.86
C PHE A 141 0.25 25.81 10.38
N TYR A 142 1.27 25.21 9.77
CA TYR A 142 1.75 23.87 10.15
C TYR A 142 2.49 23.83 11.49
N LYS A 143 3.11 24.93 11.93
CA LYS A 143 3.55 25.08 13.32
C LYS A 143 2.38 24.95 14.30
N ARG A 144 1.27 25.64 14.01
CA ARG A 144 0.07 25.60 14.86
C ARG A 144 -0.56 24.21 14.93
N THR A 145 -0.65 23.47 13.80
CA THR A 145 -1.19 22.12 13.80
C THR A 145 -0.31 21.16 14.60
N ASN A 146 1.01 21.16 14.36
CA ASN A 146 1.97 20.32 15.10
C ASN A 146 1.91 20.58 16.61
N GLU A 147 2.01 21.84 17.04
CA GLU A 147 1.94 22.21 18.45
C GLU A 147 0.61 21.82 19.11
N ALA A 148 -0.50 21.97 18.40
CA ALA A 148 -1.81 21.60 18.92
C ALA A 148 -1.93 20.10 19.16
N ILE A 149 -1.40 19.30 18.23
CA ILE A 149 -1.47 17.84 18.32
C ILE A 149 -0.52 17.31 19.40
N HIS A 150 0.72 17.79 19.46
CA HIS A 150 1.66 17.42 20.53
C HIS A 150 1.14 17.76 21.94
N ARG A 151 0.37 18.86 22.08
CA ARG A 151 -0.28 19.18 23.37
C ARG A 151 -1.40 18.21 23.73
N LEU A 152 -2.13 17.67 22.77
CA LEU A 152 -3.24 16.74 22.98
C LEU A 152 -2.78 15.28 23.11
N ASP A 153 -1.71 14.93 22.40
CA ASP A 153 -1.12 13.59 22.42
C ASP A 153 0.41 13.66 22.22
N PRO A 154 1.17 13.75 23.32
CA PRO A 154 2.63 13.74 23.25
C PRO A 154 3.23 12.35 23.02
N THR A 155 2.40 11.30 22.88
CA THR A 155 2.84 9.90 22.79
C THR A 155 3.03 9.42 21.35
N ARG A 156 2.45 10.12 20.38
CA ARG A 156 2.54 9.79 18.96
C ARG A 156 3.24 10.89 18.17
N PRO A 157 4.10 10.51 17.21
CA PRO A 157 4.71 11.47 16.31
C PRO A 157 3.69 12.06 15.32
N THR A 158 4.07 13.18 14.74
CA THR A 158 3.37 13.85 13.64
C THR A 158 4.06 13.60 12.30
N ALA A 159 3.30 13.66 11.21
CA ALA A 159 3.80 13.58 9.84
C ALA A 159 3.01 14.51 8.90
N GLY A 160 3.58 14.76 7.75
CA GLY A 160 2.90 15.47 6.66
C GLY A 160 3.21 14.83 5.31
N ALA A 161 2.18 14.62 4.48
CA ALA A 161 2.35 14.06 3.15
C ALA A 161 2.79 15.14 2.15
N HIS A 162 4.08 15.17 1.86
CA HIS A 162 4.75 16.08 0.94
C HIS A 162 4.72 15.55 -0.50
N ILE A 163 4.68 16.45 -1.48
CA ILE A 163 4.71 16.09 -2.92
C ILE A 163 5.95 16.64 -3.65
N ARG A 164 6.73 17.49 -3.00
CA ARG A 164 7.96 18.04 -3.55
C ARG A 164 9.14 17.66 -2.68
N ARG A 165 10.29 17.57 -3.29
CA ARG A 165 11.53 17.31 -2.58
C ARG A 165 11.90 18.51 -1.71
N ARG A 166 12.44 18.25 -0.53
CA ARG A 166 12.99 19.25 0.39
C ARG A 166 12.02 20.33 0.85
N GLU A 167 10.72 20.00 0.87
CA GLU A 167 9.74 20.86 1.53
C GLU A 167 10.05 20.95 3.03
N GLN A 168 9.56 22.02 3.65
CA GLN A 168 9.83 22.31 5.05
C GLN A 168 9.31 21.19 5.98
N LEU A 169 10.20 20.64 6.78
CA LEU A 169 9.86 19.60 7.77
C LEU A 169 9.63 20.23 9.14
N LEU A 170 8.39 20.43 9.50
CA LEU A 170 7.96 20.88 10.84
C LEU A 170 7.54 19.68 11.70
N GLU A 171 7.15 18.60 11.06
CA GLU A 171 6.68 17.35 11.63
C GLU A 171 7.85 16.51 12.16
N ASP A 172 7.54 15.45 12.93
CA ASP A 172 8.54 14.51 13.44
C ASP A 172 9.01 13.54 12.34
N VAL A 173 8.13 13.21 11.39
CA VAL A 173 8.37 12.25 10.31
C VAL A 173 8.10 12.89 8.96
N TYR A 174 9.03 12.74 8.02
CA TYR A 174 8.84 13.17 6.64
C TYR A 174 8.10 12.07 5.88
N ALA A 175 6.87 12.31 5.49
CA ALA A 175 6.10 11.42 4.63
C ALA A 175 6.07 12.00 3.20
N TYR A 176 6.37 11.18 2.19
CA TYR A 176 6.53 11.63 0.82
C TYR A 176 5.68 10.83 -0.16
N ASN A 177 4.93 11.51 -1.01
CA ASN A 177 4.19 10.91 -2.11
C ASN A 177 5.14 10.73 -3.30
N ASP A 178 5.67 9.51 -3.44
CA ASP A 178 6.66 9.18 -4.47
C ASP A 178 6.01 8.59 -5.72
N TYR A 179 5.74 9.45 -6.66
CA TYR A 179 5.25 9.07 -7.98
C TYR A 179 6.32 9.18 -9.07
N SER A 180 7.59 8.99 -8.70
CA SER A 180 8.72 9.14 -9.64
C SER A 180 8.88 7.98 -10.60
N TYR A 181 8.47 6.75 -10.23
CA TYR A 181 8.65 5.56 -11.05
C TYR A 181 7.86 5.60 -12.37
N ARG A 182 8.54 5.28 -13.47
CA ARG A 182 7.99 5.27 -14.84
C ARG A 182 8.22 3.91 -15.55
N GLY A 183 8.29 2.80 -14.80
CA GLY A 183 8.48 1.46 -15.33
C GLY A 183 9.92 1.05 -15.59
N ARG A 184 10.90 1.95 -15.40
CA ARG A 184 12.34 1.69 -15.55
C ARG A 184 13.18 2.57 -14.64
N GLY A 185 14.41 2.15 -14.37
CA GLY A 185 15.31 2.84 -13.43
C GLY A 185 14.94 2.58 -11.97
N PRO A 186 15.44 3.40 -11.02
CA PRO A 186 15.04 3.33 -9.62
C PRO A 186 13.53 3.51 -9.46
N ALA A 187 12.92 2.68 -8.61
CA ALA A 187 11.47 2.70 -8.45
C ALA A 187 10.99 3.65 -7.35
N CYS A 188 11.89 4.16 -6.52
CA CYS A 188 11.61 5.28 -5.63
C CYS A 188 12.82 6.23 -5.58
N GLU A 189 12.55 7.46 -5.16
CA GLU A 189 13.58 8.47 -5.01
C GLU A 189 14.50 8.16 -3.82
N ALA A 190 15.77 8.58 -3.95
CA ALA A 190 16.70 8.45 -2.85
C ALA A 190 16.27 9.35 -1.67
N ARG A 191 16.05 8.76 -0.49
CA ARG A 191 15.65 9.46 0.75
C ARG A 191 16.46 10.74 0.98
N ALA A 192 17.79 10.68 0.80
CA ALA A 192 18.68 11.81 1.00
C ALA A 192 18.46 12.98 0.03
N SER A 193 17.84 12.72 -1.13
CA SER A 193 17.46 13.77 -2.08
C SER A 193 16.09 14.38 -1.76
N VAL A 194 15.24 13.63 -1.05
CA VAL A 194 13.83 13.98 -0.79
C VAL A 194 13.68 14.71 0.54
N THR A 195 14.09 14.11 1.66
CA THR A 195 13.93 14.76 2.98
C THR A 195 14.99 15.83 3.21
N PRO A 196 14.62 16.96 3.83
CA PRO A 196 15.60 17.97 4.23
C PRO A 196 16.46 17.54 5.44
N ASP A 197 16.00 16.57 6.24
CA ASP A 197 16.70 16.06 7.43
C ASP A 197 16.66 14.53 7.49
N THR A 198 17.79 13.91 7.16
CA THR A 198 17.95 12.45 7.19
C THR A 198 18.09 11.85 8.60
N ARG A 199 18.17 12.69 9.65
CA ARG A 199 18.20 12.22 11.06
C ARG A 199 16.80 11.89 11.57
N LYS A 200 15.75 12.45 10.97
CA LYS A 200 14.35 12.19 11.30
C LYS A 200 13.81 10.96 10.58
N GLY A 201 12.67 10.44 11.04
CA GLY A 201 11.95 9.37 10.36
C GLY A 201 11.52 9.74 8.94
N TYR A 202 11.47 8.76 8.06
CA TYR A 202 11.02 8.92 6.67
C TYR A 202 10.18 7.73 6.23
N LEU A 203 9.10 7.98 5.51
CA LEU A 203 8.28 6.95 4.87
C LEU A 203 7.73 7.44 3.52
N ILE A 204 7.40 6.50 2.64
CA ILE A 204 6.71 6.76 1.38
C ILE A 204 5.21 6.66 1.64
N SER A 205 4.50 7.80 1.62
CA SER A 205 3.07 7.88 1.96
C SER A 205 2.14 7.52 0.81
N GLU A 206 2.59 7.66 -0.44
CA GLU A 206 1.85 7.24 -1.62
C GLU A 206 2.80 6.83 -2.74
N PHE A 207 2.40 5.81 -3.51
CA PHE A 207 3.03 5.42 -4.79
C PHE A 207 2.09 4.53 -5.62
N GLY A 208 2.33 4.40 -6.90
CA GLY A 208 1.75 3.34 -7.74
C GLY A 208 0.50 3.75 -8.50
N GLY A 209 -0.67 3.23 -8.15
CA GLY A 209 -1.89 3.18 -8.96
C GLY A 209 -2.28 4.41 -9.77
N GLN A 210 -2.04 5.62 -9.27
CA GLN A 210 -2.30 6.84 -10.03
C GLN A 210 -1.41 6.96 -11.29
N ASN A 211 -0.16 6.47 -11.23
CA ASN A 211 0.74 6.49 -12.39
C ASN A 211 0.42 5.44 -13.43
N PHE A 212 -0.23 4.38 -13.01
CA PHE A 212 -0.56 3.25 -13.87
C PHE A 212 -1.90 2.62 -13.44
N PRO A 213 -3.03 3.27 -13.76
CA PRO A 213 -4.35 2.72 -13.45
C PRO A 213 -4.58 1.44 -14.28
N ALA A 214 -5.25 0.45 -13.69
CA ALA A 214 -5.66 -0.75 -14.40
C ALA A 214 -7.06 -1.19 -13.98
N LYS A 215 -7.88 -1.55 -14.97
CA LYS A 215 -9.22 -2.09 -14.76
C LYS A 215 -9.15 -3.62 -14.65
N PRO A 216 -10.10 -4.27 -13.96
CA PRO A 216 -10.14 -5.73 -13.89
C PRO A 216 -10.23 -6.42 -15.27
N PHE A 217 -10.78 -5.72 -16.26
CA PHE A 217 -11.02 -6.22 -17.63
C PHE A 217 -10.04 -5.68 -18.67
N ASP A 218 -8.99 -4.97 -18.27
CA ASP A 218 -7.86 -4.66 -19.16
C ASP A 218 -7.13 -5.95 -19.57
N ASP A 219 -6.38 -5.91 -20.64
CA ASP A 219 -5.60 -7.06 -21.10
C ASP A 219 -4.58 -7.51 -20.04
N GLU A 220 -4.10 -8.75 -20.19
CA GLU A 220 -3.19 -9.37 -19.22
C GLU A 220 -1.87 -8.60 -19.09
N ALA A 221 -1.35 -8.10 -20.22
CA ALA A 221 -0.08 -7.35 -20.23
C ALA A 221 -0.21 -6.03 -19.45
N HIS A 222 -1.32 -5.31 -19.62
CA HIS A 222 -1.57 -4.07 -18.89
C HIS A 222 -1.71 -4.32 -17.38
N ARG A 223 -2.49 -5.35 -16.99
CA ARG A 223 -2.65 -5.74 -15.59
C ARG A 223 -1.33 -6.19 -14.94
N LEU A 224 -0.49 -6.91 -15.70
CA LEU A 224 0.83 -7.33 -15.28
C LEU A 224 1.76 -6.13 -15.03
N VAL A 225 1.78 -5.13 -15.93
CA VAL A 225 2.62 -3.94 -15.75
C VAL A 225 2.24 -3.19 -14.47
N GLN A 226 0.95 -3.06 -14.14
CA GLN A 226 0.53 -2.48 -12.87
C GLN A 226 1.08 -3.28 -11.67
N ALA A 227 0.96 -4.60 -11.69
CA ALA A 227 1.43 -5.44 -10.59
C ALA A 227 2.95 -5.33 -10.42
N LEU A 228 3.72 -5.40 -11.50
CA LEU A 228 5.18 -5.24 -11.46
C LEU A 228 5.61 -3.84 -11.03
N HIS A 229 4.81 -2.80 -11.33
CA HIS A 229 5.04 -1.45 -10.82
C HIS A 229 4.97 -1.40 -9.30
N PHE A 230 3.92 -1.98 -8.68
CA PHE A 230 3.82 -2.10 -7.23
C PHE A 230 4.98 -2.91 -6.64
N ALA A 231 5.34 -4.04 -7.25
CA ALA A 231 6.44 -4.87 -6.80
C ALA A 231 7.78 -4.13 -6.81
N ALA A 232 8.06 -3.35 -7.87
CA ALA A 232 9.29 -2.59 -8.00
C ALA A 232 9.44 -1.52 -6.91
N VAL A 233 8.38 -0.74 -6.65
CA VAL A 233 8.43 0.32 -5.62
C VAL A 233 8.52 -0.28 -4.22
N LEU A 234 7.78 -1.34 -3.92
CA LEU A 234 7.92 -2.07 -2.65
C LEU A 234 9.34 -2.58 -2.45
N ASN A 235 9.94 -3.18 -3.48
CA ASN A 235 11.32 -3.66 -3.44
C ASN A 235 12.32 -2.55 -3.09
N ASP A 236 12.26 -1.43 -3.81
CA ASP A 236 13.20 -0.33 -3.64
C ASP A 236 13.00 0.40 -2.31
N SER A 237 11.75 0.49 -1.84
CA SER A 237 11.43 1.00 -0.50
C SER A 237 12.09 0.15 0.60
N ILE A 238 12.02 -1.18 0.49
CA ILE A 238 12.64 -2.12 1.43
C ILE A 238 14.17 -2.08 1.34
N ALA A 239 14.71 -2.01 0.13
CA ALA A 239 16.14 -2.00 -0.12
C ALA A 239 16.82 -0.71 0.39
N GLN A 240 16.08 0.39 0.48
CA GLN A 240 16.65 1.68 0.84
C GLN A 240 16.76 1.86 2.35
N GLN A 241 17.99 2.07 2.83
CA GLN A 241 18.27 2.27 4.25
C GLN A 241 17.55 3.50 4.81
N GLY A 242 16.89 3.33 5.96
CA GLY A 242 16.25 4.40 6.72
C GLY A 242 14.86 4.79 6.20
N VAL A 243 14.32 4.08 5.22
CA VAL A 243 12.90 4.12 4.90
C VAL A 243 12.16 3.26 5.91
N ALA A 244 11.14 3.82 6.57
CA ALA A 244 10.34 3.11 7.56
C ALA A 244 9.32 2.16 6.90
N GLY A 245 9.04 2.36 5.63
CA GLY A 245 8.13 1.59 4.80
C GLY A 245 7.33 2.45 3.83
N SER A 246 6.35 1.83 3.19
CA SER A 246 5.61 2.48 2.12
C SER A 246 4.13 2.11 2.07
N PHE A 247 3.32 3.03 1.52
CA PHE A 247 1.87 2.90 1.38
C PHE A 247 1.48 3.07 -0.09
N GLY A 248 1.04 1.98 -0.71
CA GLY A 248 0.56 2.01 -2.10
C GLY A 248 -0.74 2.78 -2.26
N TRP A 249 -0.91 3.45 -3.36
CA TRP A 249 -2.14 4.11 -3.75
C TRP A 249 -2.91 3.23 -4.73
N CYS A 250 -4.00 2.55 -4.35
CA CYS A 250 -4.61 2.46 -3.02
C CYS A 250 -5.28 1.08 -2.83
N LEU A 251 -6.00 0.86 -1.71
CA LEU A 251 -6.67 -0.41 -1.41
C LEU A 251 -7.66 -0.81 -2.50
N ALA A 252 -8.58 0.09 -2.83
CA ALA A 252 -9.65 -0.22 -3.77
C ALA A 252 -9.89 0.95 -4.72
N ASP A 253 -10.43 0.64 -5.89
CA ASP A 253 -10.99 1.65 -6.79
C ASP A 253 -12.04 2.47 -6.06
N TYR A 254 -12.17 3.73 -6.43
CA TYR A 254 -13.08 4.65 -5.75
C TYR A 254 -13.71 5.65 -6.72
N ASN A 255 -14.87 6.14 -6.35
CA ASN A 255 -15.53 7.18 -7.12
C ASN A 255 -14.80 8.51 -6.94
N THR A 256 -14.68 9.24 -8.02
CA THR A 256 -13.98 10.53 -8.07
C THR A 256 -14.67 11.50 -8.99
N HIS A 257 -14.15 12.72 -9.05
CA HIS A 257 -14.56 13.70 -10.05
C HIS A 257 -13.87 13.45 -11.41
N ARG A 258 -14.35 14.16 -12.44
CA ARG A 258 -13.94 13.96 -13.84
C ARG A 258 -12.44 14.09 -14.15
N GLU A 259 -11.68 14.78 -13.29
CA GLU A 259 -10.26 15.06 -13.55
C GLU A 259 -9.36 13.85 -13.28
N PHE A 260 -9.77 12.95 -12.39
CA PHE A 260 -8.97 11.80 -11.98
C PHE A 260 -9.56 10.44 -12.39
N GLY A 261 -10.83 10.42 -12.81
CA GLY A 261 -11.51 9.20 -13.22
C GLY A 261 -11.55 9.05 -14.73
N SER A 262 -11.92 7.87 -15.18
CA SER A 262 -12.42 7.63 -16.54
C SER A 262 -13.80 8.25 -16.72
N GLY A 263 -14.40 8.13 -17.93
CA GLY A 263 -15.72 8.69 -18.21
C GLY A 263 -16.83 8.22 -17.29
N ASP A 264 -16.67 7.07 -16.62
CA ASP A 264 -17.54 6.54 -15.58
C ASP A 264 -17.28 7.12 -14.17
N ARG A 265 -16.32 8.02 -14.02
CA ARG A 265 -15.90 8.66 -12.77
C ARG A 265 -15.41 7.69 -11.72
N ILE A 266 -14.70 6.64 -12.13
CA ILE A 266 -14.00 5.72 -11.26
C ILE A 266 -12.50 5.91 -11.44
N CYS A 267 -11.77 6.08 -10.33
CA CYS A 267 -10.32 5.96 -10.28
C CYS A 267 -9.95 4.49 -10.15
N TYR A 268 -9.40 3.90 -11.21
CA TYR A 268 -8.95 2.50 -11.24
C TYR A 268 -7.53 2.33 -10.67
N HIS A 269 -7.28 2.99 -9.54
CA HIS A 269 -5.98 3.05 -8.87
C HIS A 269 -5.77 1.93 -7.86
N GLY A 270 -6.86 1.26 -7.45
CA GLY A 270 -6.84 0.26 -6.41
C GLY A 270 -6.11 -1.02 -6.79
N VAL A 271 -5.61 -1.73 -5.78
CA VAL A 271 -5.21 -3.14 -5.91
C VAL A 271 -6.42 -4.07 -5.90
N MET A 272 -7.56 -3.56 -5.47
CA MET A 272 -8.88 -4.18 -5.57
C MET A 272 -9.81 -3.31 -6.41
N ASP A 273 -10.85 -3.90 -6.97
CA ASP A 273 -11.90 -3.16 -7.66
C ASP A 273 -12.83 -2.43 -6.67
N LEU A 274 -13.84 -1.73 -7.20
CA LEU A 274 -14.81 -0.98 -6.41
C LEU A 274 -15.63 -1.85 -5.44
N PHE A 275 -15.77 -3.15 -5.74
CA PHE A 275 -16.48 -4.15 -4.94
C PHE A 275 -15.58 -4.98 -4.04
N ARG A 276 -14.30 -4.67 -3.98
CA ARG A 276 -13.26 -5.39 -3.22
C ARG A 276 -12.84 -6.74 -3.82
N ASN A 277 -13.13 -6.99 -5.09
CA ASN A 277 -12.51 -8.12 -5.77
C ASN A 277 -11.03 -7.81 -6.04
N PRO A 278 -10.11 -8.76 -5.80
CA PRO A 278 -8.69 -8.53 -5.99
C PRO A 278 -8.36 -8.38 -7.49
N LYS A 279 -7.50 -7.42 -7.81
CA LYS A 279 -6.80 -7.34 -9.09
C LYS A 279 -5.46 -8.07 -8.97
N LEU A 280 -4.76 -8.27 -10.10
CA LEU A 280 -3.44 -8.92 -10.09
C LEU A 280 -2.46 -8.24 -9.12
N SER A 281 -2.50 -6.91 -9.00
CA SER A 281 -1.66 -6.14 -8.07
C SER A 281 -1.94 -6.44 -6.59
N ALA A 282 -3.10 -7.00 -6.23
CA ALA A 282 -3.37 -7.48 -4.87
C ALA A 282 -2.46 -8.65 -4.49
N ALA A 283 -2.14 -9.51 -5.44
CA ALA A 283 -1.27 -10.65 -5.23
C ALA A 283 0.18 -10.25 -4.89
N VAL A 284 0.62 -9.07 -5.34
CA VAL A 284 1.92 -8.51 -4.96
C VAL A 284 2.03 -8.34 -3.45
N TYR A 285 0.98 -7.80 -2.81
CA TYR A 285 0.92 -7.64 -1.36
C TYR A 285 0.70 -8.98 -0.65
N ALA A 286 -0.26 -9.76 -1.13
CA ALA A 286 -0.62 -11.04 -0.53
C ALA A 286 0.55 -12.03 -0.48
N SER A 287 1.36 -12.07 -1.53
CA SER A 287 2.53 -12.94 -1.62
C SER A 287 3.67 -12.56 -0.66
N GLN A 288 3.68 -11.33 -0.11
CA GLN A 288 4.73 -10.95 0.84
C GLN A 288 4.50 -11.45 2.27
N LYS A 289 3.43 -12.21 2.52
CA LYS A 289 3.18 -12.85 3.82
C LYS A 289 4.10 -14.05 4.01
N THR A 290 4.61 -14.23 5.23
CA THR A 290 5.26 -15.49 5.62
C THR A 290 4.17 -16.54 5.81
N PRO A 291 4.15 -17.64 5.04
CA PRO A 291 3.16 -18.72 5.21
C PRO A 291 3.41 -19.46 6.53
N ARG A 292 2.33 -19.77 7.25
CA ARG A 292 2.36 -20.56 8.50
C ARG A 292 1.76 -21.95 8.33
N ALA A 293 0.95 -22.11 7.27
CA ALA A 293 0.30 -23.34 6.89
C ALA A 293 0.18 -23.43 5.36
N PRO A 294 -0.03 -24.62 4.79
CA PRO A 294 -0.27 -24.77 3.34
C PRO A 294 -1.42 -23.90 2.80
N SER A 295 -2.44 -23.64 3.62
CA SER A 295 -3.55 -22.76 3.27
C SER A 295 -3.16 -21.28 3.14
N ASP A 296 -2.00 -20.87 3.64
CA ASP A 296 -1.49 -19.51 3.52
C ASP A 296 -0.72 -19.27 2.22
N ILE A 297 -0.51 -20.33 1.44
CA ILE A 297 0.19 -20.21 0.16
C ILE A 297 -0.68 -19.43 -0.82
N VAL A 298 -0.10 -18.38 -1.36
CA VAL A 298 -0.66 -17.58 -2.45
C VAL A 298 -0.10 -18.12 -3.76
N LEU A 299 -0.95 -18.30 -4.74
CA LEU A 299 -0.55 -18.65 -6.11
C LEU A 299 -1.43 -17.86 -7.08
N GLU A 300 -0.89 -16.79 -7.62
CA GLU A 300 -1.59 -15.98 -8.61
C GLU A 300 -0.73 -15.88 -9.86
N VAL A 301 -1.30 -16.28 -10.99
CA VAL A 301 -0.63 -16.32 -12.28
C VAL A 301 -1.11 -15.13 -13.13
N SER A 302 -0.19 -14.40 -13.74
CA SER A 302 -0.52 -13.20 -14.51
C SER A 302 -1.27 -13.46 -15.83
N SER A 303 -1.25 -14.69 -16.31
CA SER A 303 -1.87 -15.11 -17.58
C SER A 303 -2.72 -16.36 -17.37
N ALA A 304 -3.85 -16.42 -18.08
CA ALA A 304 -4.62 -17.65 -18.19
C ALA A 304 -3.92 -18.73 -19.06
N MET A 305 -2.81 -18.39 -19.72
CA MET A 305 -2.10 -19.23 -20.70
C MET A 305 -3.03 -19.76 -21.80
N ALA A 306 -4.13 -19.06 -22.05
CA ALA A 306 -5.10 -19.42 -23.08
C ALA A 306 -4.63 -18.90 -24.44
N LEU A 307 -3.99 -19.75 -25.21
CA LEU A 307 -3.46 -19.38 -26.55
C LEU A 307 -4.56 -19.41 -27.64
N GLY A 308 -5.72 -19.99 -27.32
CA GLY A 308 -6.78 -20.22 -28.31
C GLY A 308 -6.35 -21.20 -29.41
N ASP A 309 -7.08 -21.15 -30.51
CA ASP A 309 -6.80 -22.00 -31.70
C ASP A 309 -5.88 -21.30 -32.71
N LEU A 310 -5.13 -20.28 -32.34
CA LEU A 310 -4.26 -19.53 -33.21
C LEU A 310 -2.96 -20.29 -33.45
N PRO A 311 -2.65 -20.70 -34.71
CA PRO A 311 -1.36 -21.32 -35.04
C PRO A 311 -0.21 -20.36 -34.70
N GLY A 312 0.80 -20.87 -34.00
CA GLY A 312 1.97 -20.08 -33.62
C GLY A 312 1.71 -19.10 -32.45
N GLY A 313 0.58 -19.26 -31.73
CA GLY A 313 0.36 -18.55 -30.49
C GLY A 313 1.45 -18.88 -29.49
N VAL A 314 2.09 -17.85 -28.93
CA VAL A 314 3.12 -17.99 -27.89
C VAL A 314 2.62 -17.28 -26.65
N PRO A 315 2.74 -17.87 -25.44
CA PRO A 315 2.46 -17.15 -24.23
C PRO A 315 3.31 -15.88 -24.17
N GLY A 316 2.70 -14.76 -23.81
CA GLY A 316 3.46 -13.56 -23.47
C GLY A 316 4.25 -13.73 -22.18
N ALA A 317 4.83 -12.66 -21.66
CA ALA A 317 5.49 -12.68 -20.36
C ALA A 317 4.51 -13.18 -19.29
N CYS A 318 4.84 -14.26 -18.60
CA CYS A 318 4.04 -14.87 -17.57
C CYS A 318 4.77 -14.80 -16.23
N TRP A 319 4.08 -14.28 -15.22
CA TRP A 319 4.63 -14.10 -13.88
C TRP A 319 3.74 -14.74 -12.83
N VAL A 320 4.36 -15.28 -11.81
CA VAL A 320 3.67 -15.88 -10.66
C VAL A 320 3.98 -15.07 -9.40
N PHE A 321 2.94 -14.59 -8.74
CA PHE A 321 3.03 -13.94 -7.43
C PHE A 321 2.70 -14.99 -6.37
N THR A 322 3.72 -15.41 -5.62
CA THR A 322 3.60 -16.49 -4.65
C THR A 322 4.54 -16.27 -3.47
N ASN A 323 4.18 -16.83 -2.32
CA ASN A 323 5.04 -16.97 -1.15
C ASN A 323 5.55 -18.41 -0.98
N ALA A 324 5.41 -19.26 -1.99
CA ALA A 324 6.07 -20.55 -2.06
C ALA A 324 7.56 -20.40 -2.45
N GLU A 325 8.34 -21.42 -2.19
CA GLU A 325 9.80 -21.44 -2.50
C GLU A 325 10.06 -21.62 -4.00
N SER A 326 9.19 -22.36 -4.70
CA SER A 326 9.25 -22.59 -6.14
C SER A 326 7.86 -22.86 -6.72
N VAL A 327 7.75 -22.82 -8.04
CA VAL A 327 6.56 -23.24 -8.80
C VAL A 327 6.97 -24.27 -9.86
N ARG A 328 6.09 -25.24 -10.11
CA ARG A 328 6.29 -26.27 -11.13
C ARG A 328 5.24 -26.11 -12.20
N LEU A 329 5.69 -26.07 -13.44
CA LEU A 329 4.82 -26.00 -14.61
C LEU A 329 4.62 -27.42 -15.17
N TYR A 330 3.38 -27.74 -15.49
CA TYR A 330 3.00 -29.00 -16.13
C TYR A 330 2.15 -28.73 -17.38
N ARG A 331 2.29 -29.57 -18.40
CA ARG A 331 1.39 -29.64 -19.55
C ARG A 331 0.59 -30.93 -19.43
N GLY A 332 -0.64 -30.84 -18.99
CA GLY A 332 -1.38 -32.01 -18.53
C GLY A 332 -0.69 -32.68 -17.34
N ASN A 333 -0.21 -33.90 -17.52
CA ASN A 333 0.55 -34.65 -16.50
C ASN A 333 2.07 -34.60 -16.73
N ASP A 334 2.52 -34.02 -17.81
CA ASP A 334 3.94 -33.95 -18.14
C ASP A 334 4.58 -32.73 -17.47
N PHE A 335 5.65 -32.98 -16.69
CA PHE A 335 6.46 -31.93 -16.09
C PHE A 335 7.21 -31.17 -17.19
N VAL A 336 7.12 -29.84 -17.15
CA VAL A 336 7.81 -28.93 -18.06
C VAL A 336 9.09 -28.41 -17.39
N ALA A 337 8.95 -27.62 -16.34
CA ALA A 337 10.06 -26.98 -15.66
C ALA A 337 9.70 -26.57 -14.22
N GLU A 338 10.70 -26.32 -13.40
CA GLU A 338 10.56 -25.72 -12.07
C GLU A 338 11.25 -24.36 -12.03
N PHE A 339 10.56 -23.38 -11.48
CA PHE A 339 11.00 -22.00 -11.39
C PHE A 339 11.10 -21.55 -9.94
N ALA A 340 12.14 -20.79 -9.62
CA ALA A 340 12.36 -20.19 -8.31
C ALA A 340 12.46 -18.66 -8.43
N PRO A 341 12.24 -17.91 -7.32
CA PRO A 341 12.38 -16.46 -7.32
C PRO A 341 13.82 -16.04 -7.65
N ASP A 342 13.95 -15.03 -8.52
CA ASP A 342 15.28 -14.44 -8.76
C ASP A 342 15.70 -13.56 -7.57
N ARG A 343 16.53 -14.12 -6.71
CA ARG A 343 17.11 -13.45 -5.52
C ARG A 343 18.25 -12.47 -5.85
N ARG A 344 18.61 -12.31 -7.11
CA ARG A 344 19.64 -11.39 -7.59
C ARG A 344 19.08 -10.31 -8.52
N GLY A 345 17.83 -10.48 -8.97
CA GLY A 345 17.15 -9.58 -9.87
C GLY A 345 16.59 -8.33 -9.20
N ARG A 346 15.75 -7.63 -9.96
CA ARG A 346 15.19 -6.33 -9.56
C ARG A 346 14.26 -6.37 -8.35
N SER A 347 13.76 -7.52 -7.97
CA SER A 347 12.83 -7.71 -6.86
C SER A 347 13.46 -8.44 -5.68
N ALA A 348 14.79 -8.51 -5.61
CA ALA A 348 15.53 -9.34 -4.65
C ALA A 348 15.36 -8.93 -3.18
N ALA A 349 14.98 -7.68 -2.90
CA ALA A 349 14.73 -7.20 -1.54
C ALA A 349 13.35 -7.59 -1.01
N LEU A 350 12.42 -7.96 -1.89
CA LEU A 350 11.12 -8.48 -1.46
C LEU A 350 11.28 -9.79 -0.68
N PRO A 351 10.51 -10.03 0.38
CA PRO A 351 10.46 -11.35 1.05
C PRO A 351 10.19 -12.49 0.07
N HIS A 352 9.26 -12.27 -0.86
CA HIS A 352 8.89 -13.22 -1.90
C HIS A 352 8.85 -12.51 -3.26
N PRO A 353 9.98 -12.49 -4.01
CA PRO A 353 10.05 -11.91 -5.34
C PRO A 353 9.08 -12.62 -6.30
N PRO A 354 8.42 -11.92 -7.22
CA PRO A 354 7.66 -12.55 -8.30
C PRO A 354 8.52 -13.49 -9.13
N ILE A 355 7.96 -14.61 -9.57
CA ILE A 355 8.64 -15.63 -10.36
C ILE A 355 8.24 -15.45 -11.83
N GLU A 356 9.22 -15.29 -12.71
CA GLU A 356 8.99 -15.29 -14.15
C GLU A 356 9.00 -16.72 -14.68
N ILE A 357 7.97 -17.07 -15.45
CA ILE A 357 7.92 -18.29 -16.24
C ILE A 357 8.42 -17.93 -17.65
N ASN A 358 9.58 -18.40 -17.99
CA ASN A 358 10.26 -18.09 -19.27
C ASN A 358 10.58 -19.34 -20.09
N ASP A 359 10.16 -20.52 -19.65
CA ASP A 359 10.23 -21.77 -20.38
C ASP A 359 8.89 -22.51 -20.29
N PHE A 360 8.21 -22.66 -21.41
CA PHE A 360 6.91 -23.35 -21.53
C PHE A 360 7.01 -24.73 -22.16
N VAL A 361 8.22 -25.16 -22.50
CA VAL A 361 8.48 -26.38 -23.24
C VAL A 361 9.28 -27.39 -22.44
N GLY A 362 10.32 -26.93 -21.73
CA GLY A 362 11.21 -27.80 -20.98
C GLY A 362 11.75 -28.94 -21.86
N SER A 363 11.84 -30.13 -21.31
CA SER A 363 12.29 -31.33 -22.00
C SER A 363 11.21 -32.01 -22.89
N LEU A 364 10.04 -31.35 -23.10
CA LEU A 364 8.98 -31.98 -23.89
C LEU A 364 9.34 -32.11 -25.38
N LEU A 365 10.12 -31.19 -25.95
CA LEU A 365 10.60 -31.30 -27.33
C LEU A 365 11.50 -32.53 -27.51
N GLU A 366 12.43 -32.73 -26.56
CA GLU A 366 13.30 -33.91 -26.56
C GLU A 366 12.47 -35.19 -26.42
N LYS A 367 11.51 -35.20 -25.50
CA LYS A 367 10.64 -36.33 -25.23
C LYS A 367 9.74 -36.72 -26.41
N TYR A 368 9.14 -35.75 -27.08
CA TYR A 368 8.12 -36.01 -28.12
C TYR A 368 8.62 -35.87 -29.54
N GLU A 369 9.61 -35.04 -29.80
CA GLU A 369 10.10 -34.70 -31.15
C GLU A 369 11.57 -35.05 -31.34
N GLY A 370 12.27 -35.52 -30.31
CA GLY A 370 13.70 -35.83 -30.36
C GLY A 370 14.59 -34.61 -30.61
N MET A 371 14.08 -33.42 -30.30
CA MET A 371 14.79 -32.15 -30.43
C MET A 371 15.36 -31.75 -29.10
N ASP A 372 16.58 -31.21 -29.08
CA ASP A 372 17.14 -30.55 -27.93
C ASP A 372 16.73 -29.06 -27.85
N HIS A 373 17.08 -28.38 -26.80
CA HIS A 373 16.78 -26.96 -26.56
C HIS A 373 17.71 -26.01 -27.31
N ALA A 374 18.04 -26.24 -28.53
CA ALA A 374 18.96 -25.42 -29.32
C ALA A 374 18.41 -23.99 -29.60
#